data_dd333c346bc4ed3de5ca65cfbfecb6e6
#
_entry.id   dd333c346bc4ed3de5ca65cfbfecb6e6
#
_cell.length_a   1.000
_cell.length_b   1.000
_cell.length_c   1.000
_cell.angle_alpha   90.00
_cell.angle_beta   90.00
_cell.angle_gamma   90.00
#
_symmetry.space_group_name_H-M   'P 1'
#
loop_
_entity.id
_entity.type
_entity.pdbx_description
1 polymer ?
#
loop_
_entity_poly.entity_id
_entity_poly.type
_entity_poly.pdbx_seq_one_letter_code
_entity_poly.pdbx_strand_id
1 'polypeptide(L)'
;MKSRDSIFLTLLWSGLFLSFFTLHARDYSATPLPFASSLPSREITSLHQDREGMIWIGTTHGVARYDGYETIVFKSDPLHPDLLTDNSITLITDTEHRVFIGTQNGLNLFDKQTWKWMPVLNGAFCHTEIKYVYTDKKQQLWIATAQALYRCDEQLHILRRYDLKAAVTSIYEDHAQHLWILTWGKGLFRWDAEKDHFTGYPAIGNANIPFVLFQDRDEHYWLGTWGDGLFRFYPERNGADMYEHQDVADDIFFDIEQDGHNGQLWMLSYNALHIFNRPTDGILHFSSASVPFDRNRMFSTLLRDREGDLWLGAFDAGYHISFCPEELSGHSLPFIKETLGFDTNINCMYEDEGGVLWFNQERNGIGLYAPDSGTYNLHPYSQKRNVEVNLIARSRFPNTVWIASAFVPTVFRAQRQGMDIRFTDTLLLAHDGAETGHVTGMLEDPAGRLWVMTERKLFVFKPDGHPLAAVTNLPGNVNALCEDQQGRLWISDA
;
A
#
# COMPACT_ATOMS: atom_id res chain seq x y z
N MET A 1 -31.65 -35.93 -48.57
CA MET A 1 -31.48 -36.05 -47.11
C MET A 1 -29.99 -36.13 -46.80
N LYS A 2 -29.30 -35.02 -46.75
CA LYS A 2 -27.94 -34.80 -46.22
C LYS A 2 -27.73 -33.29 -46.25
N SER A 3 -27.68 -32.65 -45.13
CA SER A 3 -27.11 -31.34 -44.83
C SER A 3 -28.01 -30.54 -43.87
N ARG A 4 -28.02 -30.98 -42.61
CA ARG A 4 -28.53 -30.15 -41.51
C ARG A 4 -27.73 -30.25 -40.19
N ASP A 5 -26.76 -31.17 -40.11
CA ASP A 5 -26.05 -31.43 -38.84
C ASP A 5 -24.65 -30.77 -38.77
N SER A 6 -24.26 -30.03 -39.80
CA SER A 6 -22.93 -29.39 -39.85
C SER A 6 -22.87 -27.94 -39.43
N ILE A 7 -24.02 -27.31 -39.18
CA ILE A 7 -24.09 -25.88 -38.76
C ILE A 7 -24.22 -25.69 -37.25
N PHE A 8 -24.62 -26.75 -36.53
CA PHE A 8 -24.75 -26.69 -35.06
C PHE A 8 -23.44 -26.91 -34.29
N LEU A 9 -22.41 -27.49 -34.89
CA LEU A 9 -21.12 -27.70 -34.21
C LEU A 9 -20.16 -26.54 -34.35
N THR A 10 -20.36 -25.64 -35.31
CA THR A 10 -19.51 -24.44 -35.48
C THR A 10 -19.93 -23.25 -34.66
N LEU A 11 -21.16 -23.23 -34.13
CA LEU A 11 -21.66 -22.18 -33.25
C LEU A 11 -21.40 -22.45 -31.75
N LEU A 12 -21.02 -23.67 -31.39
CA LEU A 12 -20.64 -24.03 -30.02
C LEU A 12 -19.14 -23.78 -29.71
N TRP A 13 -18.31 -23.59 -30.74
CA TRP A 13 -16.87 -23.28 -30.55
C TRP A 13 -16.56 -21.78 -30.62
N SER A 14 -17.46 -20.96 -31.15
CA SER A 14 -17.30 -19.50 -31.12
C SER A 14 -17.88 -18.83 -29.87
N GLY A 15 -18.66 -19.58 -29.07
CA GLY A 15 -19.23 -19.07 -27.80
C GLY A 15 -18.37 -19.30 -26.57
N LEU A 16 -17.27 -20.06 -26.67
CA LEU A 16 -16.41 -20.42 -25.53
C LEU A 16 -15.07 -19.64 -25.46
N PHE A 17 -14.86 -18.68 -26.37
CA PHE A 17 -13.62 -17.88 -26.40
C PHE A 17 -13.81 -16.40 -26.07
N LEU A 18 -14.98 -16.01 -25.57
CA LEU A 18 -15.28 -14.58 -25.24
C LEU A 18 -15.48 -14.30 -23.75
N SER A 19 -15.02 -15.19 -22.87
CA SER A 19 -15.23 -15.00 -21.41
C SER A 19 -13.99 -15.09 -20.54
N PHE A 20 -12.82 -14.73 -21.04
CA PHE A 20 -11.65 -14.59 -20.18
C PHE A 20 -10.78 -13.43 -20.67
N PHE A 21 -11.15 -12.21 -20.38
CA PHE A 21 -10.23 -11.06 -20.26
C PHE A 21 -10.97 -9.85 -19.73
N THR A 22 -11.58 -9.98 -18.55
CA THR A 22 -11.69 -8.82 -17.68
C THR A 22 -10.49 -8.88 -16.75
N LEU A 23 -9.44 -8.15 -17.09
CA LEU A 23 -8.41 -7.84 -16.11
C LEU A 23 -9.13 -7.10 -14.99
N HIS A 24 -9.14 -7.72 -13.82
CA HIS A 24 -9.90 -7.22 -12.71
C HIS A 24 -9.19 -5.98 -12.16
N ALA A 25 -9.67 -4.80 -12.53
CA ALA A 25 -9.44 -3.58 -11.76
C ALA A 25 -10.03 -3.68 -10.32
N ARG A 26 -10.33 -4.91 -9.87
CA ARG A 26 -10.87 -5.23 -8.54
C ARG A 26 -9.80 -5.37 -7.48
N ASP A 27 -8.54 -5.55 -7.89
CA ASP A 27 -7.45 -5.82 -6.96
C ASP A 27 -6.87 -4.55 -6.33
N TYR A 28 -7.31 -3.36 -6.76
CA TYR A 28 -6.78 -2.09 -6.27
C TYR A 28 -7.89 -1.14 -5.85
N SER A 29 -7.69 -0.53 -4.70
CA SER A 29 -8.51 0.60 -4.22
C SER A 29 -7.73 1.89 -4.39
N ALA A 30 -8.30 2.88 -5.04
CA ALA A 30 -7.71 4.21 -5.17
C ALA A 30 -8.52 5.21 -4.33
N THR A 31 -7.83 5.92 -3.45
CA THR A 31 -8.41 6.95 -2.59
C THR A 31 -7.64 8.26 -2.75
N PRO A 32 -8.28 9.43 -2.58
CA PRO A 32 -7.53 10.69 -2.51
C PRO A 32 -6.48 10.62 -1.41
N LEU A 33 -5.34 11.30 -1.59
CA LEU A 33 -4.30 11.37 -0.58
C LEU A 33 -4.88 11.88 0.75
N PRO A 34 -4.61 11.20 1.89
CA PRO A 34 -5.21 11.52 3.19
C PRO A 34 -4.84 12.92 3.68
N PHE A 35 -3.71 13.44 3.25
CA PHE A 35 -3.17 14.74 3.62
C PHE A 35 -3.41 15.84 2.57
N ALA A 36 -4.19 15.60 1.53
CA ALA A 36 -4.37 16.55 0.41
C ALA A 36 -4.82 17.96 0.85
N SER A 37 -5.64 18.05 1.89
CA SER A 37 -6.08 19.33 2.45
C SER A 37 -5.03 20.07 3.28
N SER A 38 -3.99 19.39 3.73
CA SER A 38 -2.91 19.92 4.58
C SER A 38 -1.67 20.29 3.79
N LEU A 39 -1.62 19.99 2.49
CA LEU A 39 -0.48 20.32 1.64
C LEU A 39 -0.28 21.81 1.45
N PRO A 40 0.97 22.29 1.33
CA PRO A 40 1.27 23.70 1.06
C PRO A 40 0.84 24.16 -0.34
N SER A 41 0.74 23.23 -1.28
CA SER A 41 0.15 23.37 -2.62
C SER A 41 -0.43 22.03 -3.05
N ARG A 42 -1.45 22.07 -3.92
CA ARG A 42 -2.02 20.86 -4.52
C ARG A 42 -1.18 20.32 -5.69
N GLU A 43 -0.24 21.12 -6.19
CA GLU A 43 0.70 20.71 -7.23
C GLU A 43 1.87 19.93 -6.61
N ILE A 44 1.78 18.61 -6.64
CA ILE A 44 2.83 17.72 -6.16
C ILE A 44 3.88 17.60 -7.25
N THR A 45 5.14 17.78 -6.89
CA THR A 45 6.29 17.69 -7.79
C THR A 45 7.16 16.47 -7.53
N SER A 46 7.15 15.96 -6.30
CA SER A 46 7.97 14.84 -5.88
C SER A 46 7.34 14.11 -4.71
N LEU A 47 7.45 12.79 -4.69
CA LEU A 47 7.08 11.93 -3.57
C LEU A 47 8.30 11.07 -3.20
N HIS A 48 8.56 10.92 -1.91
CA HIS A 48 9.65 10.09 -1.42
C HIS A 48 9.30 9.50 -0.04
N GLN A 49 9.46 8.19 0.12
CA GLN A 49 9.41 7.55 1.44
C GLN A 49 10.83 7.40 1.97
N ASP A 50 11.12 8.04 3.10
CA ASP A 50 12.42 7.91 3.73
C ASP A 50 12.58 6.55 4.45
N ARG A 51 13.78 6.28 4.94
CA ARG A 51 14.12 5.01 5.59
C ARG A 51 13.43 4.79 6.93
N GLU A 52 12.90 5.80 7.56
CA GLU A 52 12.06 5.71 8.75
C GLU A 52 10.59 5.46 8.41
N GLY A 53 10.20 5.54 7.13
CA GLY A 53 8.84 5.32 6.65
C GLY A 53 8.02 6.59 6.49
N MET A 54 8.60 7.77 6.75
CA MET A 54 7.92 9.05 6.55
C MET A 54 7.75 9.34 5.06
N ILE A 55 6.58 9.79 4.65
CA ILE A 55 6.34 10.23 3.27
C ILE A 55 6.65 11.73 3.18
N TRP A 56 7.60 12.07 2.33
CA TRP A 56 7.94 13.44 2.00
C TRP A 56 7.30 13.85 0.70
N ILE A 57 6.61 14.98 0.70
CA ILE A 57 5.81 15.48 -0.42
C ILE A 57 6.36 16.83 -0.84
N GLY A 58 7.05 16.86 -1.97
CA GLY A 58 7.48 18.10 -2.62
C GLY A 58 6.32 18.73 -3.38
N THR A 59 6.17 20.04 -3.27
CA THR A 59 5.18 20.82 -4.01
C THR A 59 5.81 22.05 -4.62
N THR A 60 5.03 22.80 -5.41
CA THR A 60 5.45 24.11 -5.95
C THR A 60 5.48 25.22 -4.88
N HIS A 61 5.00 24.97 -3.65
CA HIS A 61 4.91 25.97 -2.59
C HIS A 61 5.40 25.50 -1.21
N GLY A 62 6.35 24.60 -1.19
CA GLY A 62 6.98 24.03 0.01
C GLY A 62 7.00 22.53 0.02
N VAL A 63 7.51 21.94 1.10
CA VAL A 63 7.56 20.51 1.33
C VAL A 63 6.72 20.14 2.55
N ALA A 64 6.06 19.00 2.47
CA ALA A 64 5.34 18.41 3.57
C ALA A 64 5.96 17.06 3.96
N ARG A 65 5.85 16.68 5.23
CA ARG A 65 6.20 15.36 5.75
C ARG A 65 4.97 14.76 6.42
N TYR A 66 4.65 13.56 6.05
CA TYR A 66 3.51 12.79 6.58
C TYR A 66 4.01 11.53 7.29
N ASP A 67 3.53 11.27 8.49
CA ASP A 67 3.95 10.14 9.34
C ASP A 67 2.88 9.03 9.45
N GLY A 68 1.81 9.12 8.66
CA GLY A 68 0.65 8.24 8.74
C GLY A 68 -0.55 8.87 9.48
N TYR A 69 -0.32 9.89 10.30
CA TYR A 69 -1.33 10.57 11.13
C TYR A 69 -1.35 12.08 10.90
N GLU A 70 -0.18 12.73 10.98
CA GLU A 70 -0.05 14.16 10.89
C GLU A 70 0.81 14.60 9.70
N THR A 71 0.53 15.81 9.21
CA THR A 71 1.30 16.43 8.14
C THR A 71 1.96 17.69 8.66
N ILE A 72 3.30 17.72 8.63
CA ILE A 72 4.10 18.90 8.97
C ILE A 72 4.54 19.57 7.69
N VAL A 73 4.28 20.87 7.57
CA VAL A 73 4.60 21.67 6.38
C VAL A 73 5.79 22.57 6.66
N PHE A 74 6.74 22.58 5.73
CA PHE A 74 7.91 23.46 5.76
C PHE A 74 7.89 24.36 4.53
N LYS A 75 8.17 25.65 4.77
CA LYS A 75 8.25 26.69 3.74
C LYS A 75 9.50 27.53 3.93
N SER A 76 9.96 28.18 2.87
CA SER A 76 11.00 29.19 2.96
C SER A 76 10.47 30.39 3.76
N ASP A 77 11.31 30.89 4.64
CA ASP A 77 11.05 32.10 5.42
C ASP A 77 12.26 33.03 5.32
N PRO A 78 12.10 34.24 4.75
CA PRO A 78 13.19 35.21 4.67
C PRO A 78 13.81 35.60 6.02
N LEU A 79 13.06 35.43 7.12
CA LEU A 79 13.52 35.71 8.49
C LEU A 79 14.29 34.50 9.09
N HIS A 80 14.15 33.32 8.51
CA HIS A 80 14.81 32.09 8.94
C HIS A 80 15.46 31.39 7.74
N PRO A 81 16.57 31.94 7.23
CA PRO A 81 17.24 31.42 6.03
C PRO A 81 17.91 30.06 6.21
N ASP A 82 17.90 29.53 7.41
CA ASP A 82 18.30 28.16 7.79
C ASP A 82 17.23 27.09 7.50
N LEU A 83 16.02 27.50 7.10
CA LEU A 83 14.96 26.61 6.64
C LEU A 83 15.12 26.27 5.16
N LEU A 84 14.03 26.26 4.40
CA LEU A 84 14.07 26.05 2.94
C LEU A 84 14.60 27.28 2.22
N THR A 85 15.49 27.07 1.24
CA THR A 85 16.02 28.14 0.38
C THR A 85 15.00 28.64 -0.64
N ASP A 86 14.06 27.76 -1.03
CA ASP A 86 13.00 28.06 -2.00
C ASP A 86 11.82 27.12 -1.80
N ASN A 87 10.63 27.56 -2.15
CA ASN A 87 9.40 26.77 -2.03
C ASN A 87 9.13 25.85 -3.20
N SER A 88 9.78 26.03 -4.33
CA SER A 88 9.60 25.17 -5.51
C SER A 88 10.49 23.94 -5.43
N ILE A 89 9.92 22.84 -4.95
CA ILE A 89 10.64 21.60 -4.75
C ILE A 89 10.80 20.88 -6.08
N THR A 90 12.00 20.41 -6.38
CA THR A 90 12.29 19.66 -7.62
C THR A 90 12.35 18.16 -7.37
N LEU A 91 13.03 17.73 -6.31
CA LEU A 91 13.18 16.32 -5.96
C LEU A 91 13.54 16.14 -4.49
N ILE A 92 13.24 14.96 -3.95
CA ILE A 92 13.58 14.56 -2.58
C ILE A 92 14.25 13.19 -2.61
N THR A 93 15.33 13.02 -1.83
CA THR A 93 15.99 11.74 -1.58
C THR A 93 16.53 11.70 -0.15
N ASP A 94 16.94 10.54 0.34
CA ASP A 94 17.49 10.39 1.69
C ASP A 94 18.71 9.48 1.74
N THR A 95 19.49 9.66 2.81
CA THR A 95 20.49 8.71 3.31
C THR A 95 20.00 8.14 4.67
N GLU A 96 20.84 7.37 5.33
CA GLU A 96 20.55 6.87 6.68
C GLU A 96 20.27 8.01 7.68
N HIS A 97 20.95 9.14 7.55
CA HIS A 97 20.92 10.21 8.55
C HIS A 97 20.24 11.49 8.09
N ARG A 98 20.06 11.69 6.80
CA ARG A 98 19.62 12.98 6.24
C ARG A 98 18.62 12.84 5.11
N VAL A 99 17.74 13.84 4.99
CA VAL A 99 16.90 14.05 3.82
C VAL A 99 17.47 15.23 3.02
N PHE A 100 17.61 15.04 1.72
CA PHE A 100 18.10 16.03 0.77
C PHE A 100 16.95 16.49 -0.10
N ILE A 101 16.73 17.79 -0.14
CA ILE A 101 15.60 18.40 -0.85
C ILE A 101 16.16 19.41 -1.84
N GLY A 102 16.03 19.07 -3.12
CA GLY A 102 16.36 19.96 -4.23
C GLY A 102 15.26 20.98 -4.45
N THR A 103 15.66 22.20 -4.75
CA THR A 103 14.77 23.30 -5.10
C THR A 103 15.26 24.06 -6.33
N GLN A 104 14.46 25.00 -6.82
CA GLN A 104 14.91 25.88 -7.91
C GLN A 104 16.04 26.84 -7.50
N ASN A 105 16.29 27.02 -6.20
CA ASN A 105 17.30 27.95 -5.69
C ASN A 105 18.25 27.31 -4.66
N GLY A 106 18.58 26.05 -4.79
CA GLY A 106 19.56 25.36 -3.96
C GLY A 106 19.13 24.02 -3.41
N LEU A 107 20.09 23.37 -2.75
CA LEU A 107 19.89 22.13 -2.02
C LEU A 107 19.62 22.45 -0.55
N ASN A 108 18.75 21.67 0.08
CA ASN A 108 18.42 21.77 1.49
C ASN A 108 18.64 20.43 2.18
N LEU A 109 19.06 20.48 3.44
CA LEU A 109 19.32 19.31 4.26
C LEU A 109 18.42 19.30 5.50
N PHE A 110 17.83 18.15 5.77
CA PHE A 110 17.13 17.90 7.01
C PHE A 110 17.79 16.74 7.74
N ASP A 111 18.23 16.98 8.98
CA ASP A 111 18.86 15.97 9.82
C ASP A 111 17.80 15.16 10.57
N LYS A 112 17.79 13.85 10.35
CA LYS A 112 16.79 12.94 10.90
C LYS A 112 16.96 12.65 12.38
N GLN A 113 18.17 12.78 12.93
CA GLN A 113 18.44 12.54 14.35
C GLN A 113 18.02 13.71 15.21
N THR A 114 18.33 14.93 14.76
CA THR A 114 18.01 16.15 15.49
C THR A 114 16.67 16.75 15.11
N TRP A 115 16.06 16.26 14.02
CA TRP A 115 14.82 16.80 13.44
C TRP A 115 14.89 18.29 13.08
N LYS A 116 16.06 18.70 12.56
CA LYS A 116 16.34 20.10 12.22
C LYS A 116 16.88 20.26 10.80
N TRP A 117 16.60 21.40 10.25
CA TRP A 117 17.25 21.86 9.03
C TRP A 117 18.72 22.16 9.29
N MET A 118 19.56 21.86 8.33
CA MET A 118 20.98 22.13 8.37
C MET A 118 21.38 23.03 7.20
N PRO A 119 22.26 24.03 7.44
CA PRO A 119 22.72 24.90 6.37
C PRO A 119 23.59 24.12 5.38
N VAL A 120 23.38 24.36 4.09
CA VAL A 120 24.28 23.89 3.02
C VAL A 120 25.39 24.90 2.85
N LEU A 121 26.61 24.51 3.21
CA LEU A 121 27.77 25.41 3.16
C LEU A 121 28.53 25.34 1.83
N ASN A 122 28.26 24.35 1.00
CA ASN A 122 28.93 24.19 -0.30
C ASN A 122 28.28 25.09 -1.34
N GLY A 123 28.99 26.13 -1.76
CA GLY A 123 28.51 27.13 -2.71
C GLY A 123 28.13 26.57 -4.10
N ALA A 124 28.55 25.34 -4.45
CA ALA A 124 28.16 24.71 -5.70
C ALA A 124 26.67 24.33 -5.70
N PHE A 125 26.05 24.21 -4.51
CA PHE A 125 24.66 23.80 -4.32
C PHE A 125 23.79 24.91 -3.73
N CYS A 126 24.34 26.10 -3.52
CA CYS A 126 23.62 27.29 -3.08
C CYS A 126 23.23 28.13 -4.30
N HIS A 127 22.04 28.71 -4.28
CA HIS A 127 21.57 29.63 -5.32
C HIS A 127 21.66 29.08 -6.75
N THR A 128 21.49 27.78 -6.90
CA THR A 128 21.46 27.10 -8.20
C THR A 128 20.33 26.10 -8.23
N GLU A 129 19.69 25.99 -9.36
CA GLU A 129 18.63 24.98 -9.52
C GLU A 129 19.23 23.58 -9.42
N ILE A 130 18.66 22.77 -8.53
CA ILE A 130 18.96 21.36 -8.39
C ILE A 130 18.01 20.59 -9.31
N LYS A 131 18.54 20.03 -10.39
CA LYS A 131 17.77 19.30 -11.39
C LYS A 131 17.42 17.90 -10.92
N TYR A 132 18.38 17.24 -10.27
CA TYR A 132 18.21 15.89 -9.77
C TYR A 132 19.13 15.62 -8.58
N VAL A 133 18.66 14.84 -7.61
CA VAL A 133 19.47 14.32 -6.50
C VAL A 133 19.18 12.83 -6.37
N TYR A 134 20.21 12.03 -6.28
CA TYR A 134 20.09 10.59 -6.15
C TYR A 134 21.09 10.05 -5.12
N THR A 135 20.68 9.15 -4.26
CA THR A 135 21.53 8.44 -3.32
C THR A 135 21.75 7.02 -3.85
N ASP A 136 22.98 6.68 -4.22
CA ASP A 136 23.31 5.34 -4.68
C ASP A 136 23.37 4.32 -3.51
N LYS A 137 23.44 3.03 -3.86
CA LYS A 137 23.54 1.94 -2.85
C LYS A 137 24.78 2.02 -1.97
N LYS A 138 25.81 2.79 -2.38
CA LYS A 138 27.02 3.06 -1.59
C LYS A 138 26.88 4.30 -0.70
N GLN A 139 25.69 4.88 -0.61
CA GLN A 139 25.39 6.10 0.14
C GLN A 139 26.14 7.34 -0.38
N GLN A 140 26.53 7.34 -1.65
CA GLN A 140 27.07 8.52 -2.31
C GLN A 140 25.94 9.32 -2.96
N LEU A 141 26.05 10.62 -2.90
CA LEU A 141 25.09 11.54 -3.50
C LEU A 141 25.52 11.94 -4.90
N TRP A 142 24.61 11.80 -5.82
CA TRP A 142 24.72 12.28 -7.18
C TRP A 142 23.79 13.47 -7.36
N ILE A 143 24.38 14.65 -7.54
CA ILE A 143 23.66 15.93 -7.56
C ILE A 143 23.82 16.55 -8.92
N ALA A 144 22.73 16.69 -9.66
CA ALA A 144 22.70 17.35 -10.95
C ALA A 144 22.22 18.80 -10.81
N THR A 145 22.98 19.70 -11.33
CA THR A 145 22.63 21.12 -11.51
C THR A 145 22.52 21.46 -13.00
N ALA A 146 22.13 22.67 -13.33
CA ALA A 146 22.18 23.14 -14.73
C ALA A 146 23.57 23.11 -15.36
N GLN A 147 24.63 23.08 -14.56
CA GLN A 147 26.03 23.23 -15.03
C GLN A 147 26.80 21.91 -15.07
N ALA A 148 26.54 20.98 -14.15
CA ALA A 148 27.32 19.76 -14.01
C ALA A 148 26.58 18.71 -13.16
N LEU A 149 27.07 17.46 -13.25
CA LEU A 149 26.77 16.39 -12.33
C LEU A 149 27.89 16.28 -11.29
N TYR A 150 27.55 16.17 -10.04
CA TYR A 150 28.49 16.05 -8.93
C TYR A 150 28.30 14.73 -8.22
N ARG A 151 29.39 14.06 -7.87
CA ARG A 151 29.40 12.95 -6.91
C ARG A 151 29.96 13.47 -5.59
N CYS A 152 29.19 13.27 -4.52
CA CYS A 152 29.50 13.78 -3.19
C CYS A 152 29.39 12.67 -2.13
N ASP A 153 30.02 12.90 -0.98
CA ASP A 153 29.68 12.17 0.24
C ASP A 153 28.44 12.77 0.91
N GLU A 154 27.98 12.14 1.99
CA GLU A 154 26.80 12.57 2.76
C GLU A 154 26.97 13.96 3.41
N GLN A 155 28.23 14.42 3.59
CA GLN A 155 28.57 15.74 4.11
C GLN A 155 28.65 16.81 3.02
N LEU A 156 28.29 16.46 1.76
CA LEU A 156 28.36 17.31 0.58
C LEU A 156 29.80 17.73 0.20
N HIS A 157 30.83 16.97 0.60
CA HIS A 157 32.15 17.15 0.01
C HIS A 157 32.14 16.62 -1.41
N ILE A 158 32.52 17.44 -2.37
CA ILE A 158 32.55 17.04 -3.77
C ILE A 158 33.72 16.08 -3.99
N LEU A 159 33.42 14.81 -4.27
CA LEU A 159 34.37 13.78 -4.61
C LEU A 159 34.80 13.94 -6.10
N ARG A 160 33.83 14.25 -6.96
CA ARG A 160 34.06 14.43 -8.40
C ARG A 160 33.02 15.35 -9.02
N ARG A 161 33.44 16.09 -10.07
CA ARG A 161 32.57 16.89 -10.93
C ARG A 161 32.68 16.36 -12.35
N TYR A 162 31.52 16.15 -12.99
CA TYR A 162 31.45 15.67 -14.37
C TYR A 162 30.70 16.69 -15.25
N ASP A 163 31.24 16.97 -16.41
CA ASP A 163 30.63 17.83 -17.42
C ASP A 163 30.08 16.97 -18.56
N LEU A 164 28.80 16.62 -18.48
CA LEU A 164 28.12 15.84 -19.51
C LEU A 164 27.70 16.67 -20.73
N LYS A 165 27.82 18.01 -20.63
CA LYS A 165 27.35 18.99 -21.66
C LYS A 165 25.91 18.78 -22.09
N ALA A 166 25.09 18.31 -21.15
CA ALA A 166 23.66 18.09 -21.29
C ALA A 166 23.00 18.20 -19.90
N ALA A 167 21.78 18.66 -19.85
CA ALA A 167 21.01 18.66 -18.61
C ALA A 167 20.61 17.21 -18.25
N VAL A 168 20.82 16.84 -16.99
CA VAL A 168 20.38 15.55 -16.46
C VAL A 168 18.85 15.59 -16.25
N THR A 169 18.16 14.59 -16.77
CA THR A 169 16.72 14.41 -16.60
C THR A 169 16.40 13.43 -15.48
N SER A 170 17.22 12.38 -15.33
CA SER A 170 17.01 11.36 -14.29
C SER A 170 18.33 10.61 -14.01
N ILE A 171 18.40 9.97 -12.85
CA ILE A 171 19.50 9.08 -12.45
C ILE A 171 18.85 7.79 -11.95
N TYR A 172 19.35 6.65 -12.42
CA TYR A 172 18.84 5.33 -12.09
C TYR A 172 19.97 4.34 -11.81
N GLU A 173 19.83 3.50 -10.81
CA GLU A 173 20.77 2.41 -10.52
C GLU A 173 20.06 1.06 -10.74
N ASP A 174 20.56 0.25 -11.67
CA ASP A 174 19.99 -1.04 -12.01
C ASP A 174 20.29 -2.14 -10.98
N HIS A 175 19.76 -3.34 -11.19
CA HIS A 175 19.94 -4.47 -10.27
C HIS A 175 21.41 -4.91 -10.15
N ALA A 176 22.20 -4.71 -11.21
CA ALA A 176 23.64 -4.97 -11.23
C ALA A 176 24.48 -3.82 -10.64
N GLN A 177 23.82 -2.79 -10.09
CA GLN A 177 24.44 -1.60 -9.52
C GLN A 177 25.20 -0.73 -10.56
N HIS A 178 24.77 -0.79 -11.81
CA HIS A 178 25.23 0.18 -12.80
C HIS A 178 24.42 1.47 -12.64
N LEU A 179 25.13 2.58 -12.56
CA LEU A 179 24.49 3.90 -12.50
C LEU A 179 24.29 4.45 -13.90
N TRP A 180 23.04 4.77 -14.21
CA TRP A 180 22.60 5.33 -15.47
C TRP A 180 22.21 6.79 -15.29
N ILE A 181 22.68 7.64 -16.18
CA ILE A 181 22.37 9.07 -16.22
C ILE A 181 21.61 9.35 -17.50
N LEU A 182 20.39 9.80 -17.38
CA LEU A 182 19.53 10.18 -18.48
C LEU A 182 19.72 11.68 -18.75
N THR A 183 19.73 12.08 -20.01
CA THR A 183 20.03 13.48 -20.34
C THR A 183 19.15 14.04 -21.45
N TRP A 184 18.90 15.32 -21.39
CA TRP A 184 18.19 16.05 -22.43
C TRP A 184 19.00 16.15 -23.70
N GLY A 185 18.60 15.44 -24.75
CA GLY A 185 19.16 15.53 -26.08
C GLY A 185 20.54 14.88 -26.29
N LYS A 186 21.06 14.11 -25.32
CA LYS A 186 22.32 13.37 -25.44
C LYS A 186 22.22 11.88 -25.15
N GLY A 187 21.02 11.36 -24.97
CA GLY A 187 20.77 9.95 -24.66
C GLY A 187 21.13 9.57 -23.22
N LEU A 188 21.53 8.33 -23.03
CA LEU A 188 21.92 7.77 -21.75
C LEU A 188 23.43 7.68 -21.61
N PHE A 189 23.88 7.75 -20.35
CA PHE A 189 25.26 7.47 -19.97
C PHE A 189 25.28 6.43 -18.86
N ARG A 190 26.17 5.45 -18.97
CA ARG A 190 26.44 4.50 -17.88
C ARG A 190 27.76 4.84 -17.24
N TRP A 191 27.78 4.99 -15.93
CA TRP A 191 29.02 5.24 -15.17
C TRP A 191 29.79 3.94 -14.96
N ASP A 192 31.08 3.97 -15.29
CA ASP A 192 32.05 2.93 -15.02
C ASP A 192 32.81 3.30 -13.75
N ALA A 193 32.53 2.59 -12.65
CA ALA A 193 33.11 2.89 -11.34
C ALA A 193 34.62 2.64 -11.27
N GLU A 194 35.15 1.70 -12.06
CA GLU A 194 36.57 1.37 -12.07
C GLU A 194 37.41 2.45 -12.79
N LYS A 195 36.83 2.96 -13.88
CA LYS A 195 37.52 3.99 -14.71
C LYS A 195 37.13 5.41 -14.31
N ASP A 196 36.13 5.57 -13.42
CA ASP A 196 35.52 6.85 -13.06
C ASP A 196 35.13 7.67 -14.30
N HIS A 197 34.47 7.00 -15.25
CA HIS A 197 34.16 7.53 -16.58
C HIS A 197 32.76 7.13 -17.02
N PHE A 198 32.11 7.99 -17.84
CA PHE A 198 30.82 7.72 -18.44
C PHE A 198 30.94 7.14 -19.85
N THR A 199 30.31 6.02 -20.10
CA THR A 199 30.11 5.44 -21.44
C THR A 199 28.79 5.91 -21.98
N GLY A 200 28.77 6.58 -23.13
CA GLY A 200 27.54 7.10 -23.75
C GLY A 200 26.80 6.05 -24.57
N TYR A 201 25.49 6.12 -24.54
CA TYR A 201 24.54 5.35 -25.35
C TYR A 201 23.69 6.32 -26.18
N PRO A 202 24.22 6.87 -27.28
CA PRO A 202 23.53 7.92 -28.03
C PRO A 202 22.44 7.42 -28.95
N ALA A 203 22.49 6.14 -29.33
CA ALA A 203 21.58 5.57 -30.30
C ALA A 203 20.44 4.77 -29.62
N ILE A 204 19.52 5.49 -29.00
CA ILE A 204 18.31 4.88 -28.45
C ILE A 204 17.17 5.12 -29.43
N GLY A 205 17.24 4.48 -30.61
CA GLY A 205 16.24 4.69 -31.64
C GLY A 205 16.05 6.17 -31.99
N ASN A 206 14.83 6.64 -32.06
CA ASN A 206 14.47 8.06 -32.23
C ASN A 206 14.30 8.80 -30.89
N ALA A 207 14.56 8.14 -29.75
CA ALA A 207 14.36 8.72 -28.42
C ALA A 207 15.40 9.84 -28.14
N ASN A 208 15.00 11.08 -28.36
CA ASN A 208 15.87 12.22 -28.15
C ASN A 208 15.97 12.65 -26.68
N ILE A 209 14.92 12.40 -25.88
CA ILE A 209 14.83 12.89 -24.52
C ILE A 209 14.40 11.74 -23.61
N PRO A 210 15.35 10.86 -23.19
CA PRO A 210 15.09 9.87 -22.18
C PRO A 210 14.76 10.55 -20.84
N PHE A 211 13.71 10.10 -20.19
CA PHE A 211 13.21 10.73 -18.97
C PHE A 211 13.17 9.78 -17.78
N VAL A 212 12.75 8.53 -17.95
CA VAL A 212 12.77 7.48 -16.94
C VAL A 212 13.38 6.21 -17.51
N LEU A 213 14.23 5.55 -16.71
CA LEU A 213 14.73 4.19 -16.97
C LEU A 213 14.34 3.32 -15.78
N PHE A 214 13.86 2.12 -16.06
CA PHE A 214 13.47 1.15 -15.06
C PHE A 214 13.84 -0.27 -15.50
N GLN A 215 14.40 -1.08 -14.60
CA GLN A 215 14.65 -2.49 -14.84
C GLN A 215 13.64 -3.32 -14.04
N ASP A 216 12.84 -4.14 -14.74
CA ASP A 216 11.85 -4.99 -14.10
C ASP A 216 12.49 -6.27 -13.49
N ARG A 217 11.69 -7.06 -12.75
CA ARG A 217 12.14 -8.31 -12.12
C ARG A 217 12.58 -9.40 -13.10
N ASP A 218 12.19 -9.25 -14.39
CA ASP A 218 12.62 -10.16 -15.47
C ASP A 218 13.85 -9.61 -16.22
N GLU A 219 14.55 -8.66 -15.61
CA GLU A 219 15.78 -8.02 -16.13
C GLU A 219 15.55 -7.19 -17.41
N HIS A 220 14.32 -6.87 -17.77
CA HIS A 220 14.04 -6.03 -18.93
C HIS A 220 14.13 -4.55 -18.55
N TYR A 221 14.81 -3.78 -19.41
CA TYR A 221 14.86 -2.34 -19.26
C TYR A 221 13.74 -1.66 -20.02
N TRP A 222 13.02 -0.79 -19.32
CA TRP A 222 11.99 0.08 -19.85
C TRP A 222 12.49 1.50 -19.84
N LEU A 223 12.30 2.19 -20.97
CA LEU A 223 12.74 3.56 -21.15
C LEU A 223 11.54 4.42 -21.57
N GLY A 224 11.13 5.30 -20.69
CA GLY A 224 10.15 6.33 -21.00
C GLY A 224 10.84 7.61 -21.48
N THR A 225 10.20 8.30 -22.41
CA THR A 225 10.74 9.49 -23.06
C THR A 225 9.81 10.69 -22.94
N TRP A 226 10.33 11.85 -23.22
CA TRP A 226 9.55 13.07 -23.36
C TRP A 226 9.28 13.34 -24.83
N GLY A 227 8.20 12.80 -25.36
CA GLY A 227 7.70 13.06 -26.70
C GLY A 227 7.89 11.96 -27.75
N ASP A 228 8.58 10.87 -27.40
CA ASP A 228 8.82 9.74 -28.33
C ASP A 228 8.22 8.42 -27.82
N GLY A 229 7.47 8.43 -26.71
CA GLY A 229 6.80 7.27 -26.17
C GLY A 229 7.63 6.37 -25.28
N LEU A 230 7.31 5.08 -25.27
CA LEU A 230 7.91 4.03 -24.44
C LEU A 230 8.79 3.11 -25.27
N PHE A 231 9.94 2.67 -24.72
CA PHE A 231 10.88 1.79 -25.39
C PHE A 231 11.30 0.62 -24.50
N ARG A 232 11.61 -0.52 -25.13
CA ARG A 232 12.44 -1.58 -24.57
C ARG A 232 13.90 -1.27 -24.85
N PHE A 233 14.70 -1.05 -23.82
CA PHE A 233 16.13 -0.74 -23.96
C PHE A 233 16.98 -1.98 -23.76
N TYR A 234 18.03 -2.12 -24.56
CA TYR A 234 18.94 -3.27 -24.57
C TYR A 234 20.40 -2.75 -24.48
N PRO A 235 20.97 -2.66 -23.27
CA PRO A 235 22.31 -2.14 -23.07
C PRO A 235 23.39 -2.89 -23.87
N GLU A 236 23.26 -4.20 -24.01
CA GLU A 236 24.24 -5.08 -24.65
C GLU A 236 24.40 -4.81 -26.14
N ARG A 237 23.35 -4.40 -26.83
CA ARG A 237 23.38 -4.02 -28.26
C ARG A 237 23.41 -2.51 -28.51
N ASN A 238 23.48 -1.71 -27.42
CA ASN A 238 23.42 -0.26 -27.48
C ASN A 238 22.23 0.25 -28.33
N GLY A 239 21.04 -0.27 -28.04
CA GLY A 239 19.84 0.04 -28.82
C GLY A 239 18.56 -0.06 -28.01
N ALA A 240 17.50 0.53 -28.54
CA ALA A 240 16.17 0.40 -28.00
C ALA A 240 15.15 0.20 -29.14
N ASP A 241 14.14 -0.60 -28.86
CA ASP A 241 13.02 -0.78 -29.76
C ASP A 241 11.81 -0.03 -29.20
N MET A 242 11.14 0.74 -30.05
CA MET A 242 9.92 1.42 -29.67
C MET A 242 8.86 0.38 -29.29
N TYR A 243 8.20 0.59 -28.17
CA TYR A 243 7.10 -0.25 -27.73
C TYR A 243 5.80 0.32 -28.32
N GLU A 244 5.44 -0.19 -29.49
CA GLU A 244 4.22 0.23 -30.19
C GLU A 244 3.01 -0.51 -29.62
N HIS A 245 2.10 0.22 -28.99
CA HIS A 245 0.81 -0.31 -28.60
C HIS A 245 -0.31 0.61 -29.03
N GLN A 246 -1.36 0.05 -29.64
CA GLN A 246 -2.46 0.82 -30.25
C GLN A 246 -3.29 1.65 -29.24
N ASP A 247 -3.21 1.30 -27.95
CA ASP A 247 -3.99 1.92 -26.88
C ASP A 247 -3.23 3.01 -26.11
N VAL A 248 -1.94 3.23 -26.41
CA VAL A 248 -1.11 4.26 -25.76
C VAL A 248 -1.02 5.46 -26.69
N ALA A 249 -1.88 6.44 -26.47
CA ALA A 249 -1.86 7.71 -27.20
C ALA A 249 -0.88 8.73 -26.60
N ASP A 250 -0.19 8.37 -25.50
CA ASP A 250 0.70 9.28 -24.78
C ASP A 250 2.14 9.09 -25.22
N ASP A 251 2.76 10.18 -25.66
CA ASP A 251 4.17 10.21 -26.10
C ASP A 251 5.13 10.53 -24.93
N ILE A 252 4.61 10.85 -23.74
CA ILE A 252 5.38 11.30 -22.60
C ILE A 252 5.20 10.33 -21.44
N PHE A 253 6.30 9.67 -21.04
CA PHE A 253 6.35 8.79 -19.86
C PHE A 253 7.43 9.29 -18.91
N PHE A 254 7.08 9.54 -17.64
CA PHE A 254 8.03 10.08 -16.69
C PHE A 254 8.29 9.23 -15.46
N ASP A 255 7.51 8.19 -15.21
CA ASP A 255 7.74 7.34 -14.06
C ASP A 255 7.31 5.91 -14.33
N ILE A 256 8.04 4.94 -13.78
CA ILE A 256 7.74 3.51 -13.90
C ILE A 256 8.06 2.87 -12.57
N GLU A 257 7.10 2.15 -12.02
CA GLU A 257 7.25 1.39 -10.79
C GLU A 257 6.75 -0.05 -10.96
N GLN A 258 7.24 -0.94 -10.13
CA GLN A 258 6.78 -2.32 -10.11
C GLN A 258 6.09 -2.63 -8.78
N ASP A 259 4.84 -3.08 -8.85
CA ASP A 259 4.06 -3.52 -7.70
C ASP A 259 4.81 -4.57 -6.86
N GLY A 260 4.83 -4.36 -5.55
CA GLY A 260 5.51 -5.22 -4.60
C GLY A 260 4.82 -6.58 -4.42
N HIS A 261 3.50 -6.63 -4.56
CA HIS A 261 2.68 -7.82 -4.28
C HIS A 261 2.62 -8.78 -5.47
N ASN A 262 2.22 -8.28 -6.63
CA ASN A 262 2.00 -9.11 -7.82
C ASN A 262 3.05 -8.94 -8.93
N GLY A 263 3.99 -7.99 -8.76
CA GLY A 263 5.04 -7.72 -9.74
C GLY A 263 4.57 -7.04 -11.01
N GLN A 264 3.38 -6.46 -11.01
CA GLN A 264 2.83 -5.73 -12.15
C GLN A 264 3.56 -4.41 -12.35
N LEU A 265 3.80 -4.02 -13.60
CA LEU A 265 4.43 -2.74 -13.92
C LEU A 265 3.37 -1.66 -14.04
N TRP A 266 3.63 -0.56 -13.35
CA TRP A 266 2.87 0.66 -13.41
C TRP A 266 3.68 1.72 -14.13
N MET A 267 3.09 2.35 -15.12
CA MET A 267 3.74 3.32 -15.99
C MET A 267 2.95 4.62 -15.97
N LEU A 268 3.59 5.69 -15.55
CA LEU A 268 2.98 7.01 -15.48
C LEU A 268 3.26 7.79 -16.74
N SER A 269 2.21 8.11 -17.50
CA SER A 269 2.26 9.08 -18.58
C SER A 269 1.71 10.44 -18.16
N TYR A 270 1.80 11.41 -19.06
CA TYR A 270 1.32 12.77 -18.77
C TYR A 270 -0.17 12.83 -18.41
N ASN A 271 -0.99 11.99 -19.01
CA ASN A 271 -2.45 12.03 -18.86
C ASN A 271 -3.05 10.77 -18.23
N ALA A 272 -2.25 9.75 -17.98
CA ALA A 272 -2.78 8.47 -17.52
C ALA A 272 -1.80 7.66 -16.68
N LEU A 273 -2.35 6.76 -15.88
CA LEU A 273 -1.64 5.67 -15.23
C LEU A 273 -1.94 4.39 -16.01
N HIS A 274 -0.90 3.68 -16.39
CA HIS A 274 -1.00 2.48 -17.19
C HIS A 274 -0.52 1.26 -16.42
N ILE A 275 -1.08 0.11 -16.73
CA ILE A 275 -0.66 -1.19 -16.21
C ILE A 275 -0.18 -2.04 -17.38
N PHE A 276 1.04 -2.58 -17.27
CA PHE A 276 1.57 -3.50 -18.25
C PHE A 276 0.99 -4.91 -18.03
N ASN A 277 0.28 -5.40 -19.02
CA ASN A 277 -0.30 -6.74 -19.02
C ASN A 277 0.65 -7.75 -19.66
N ARG A 278 1.45 -8.45 -18.85
CA ARG A 278 2.44 -9.45 -19.30
C ARG A 278 1.87 -10.56 -20.19
N PRO A 279 0.70 -11.18 -19.87
CA PRO A 279 0.15 -12.24 -20.71
C PRO A 279 -0.16 -11.85 -22.15
N THR A 280 -0.53 -10.59 -22.38
CA THR A 280 -0.87 -10.07 -23.71
C THR A 280 0.23 -9.21 -24.31
N ASP A 281 1.30 -8.97 -23.57
CA ASP A 281 2.34 -7.96 -23.89
C ASP A 281 1.70 -6.60 -24.25
N GLY A 282 0.63 -6.25 -23.54
CA GLY A 282 -0.17 -5.06 -23.80
C GLY A 282 -0.13 -4.07 -22.63
N ILE A 283 -0.54 -2.84 -22.90
CA ILE A 283 -0.69 -1.79 -21.89
C ILE A 283 -2.17 -1.44 -21.74
N LEU A 284 -2.66 -1.41 -20.51
CA LEU A 284 -4.02 -1.05 -20.16
C LEU A 284 -4.04 0.23 -19.36
N HIS A 285 -5.01 1.09 -19.62
CA HIS A 285 -5.26 2.23 -18.76
C HIS A 285 -5.82 1.77 -17.41
N PHE A 286 -5.22 2.27 -16.33
CA PHE A 286 -5.79 2.05 -15.01
C PHE A 286 -7.08 2.86 -14.85
N SER A 287 -8.14 2.18 -14.46
CA SER A 287 -9.40 2.81 -14.06
C SER A 287 -9.89 2.19 -12.76
N SER A 288 -10.32 3.02 -11.84
CA SER A 288 -10.93 2.57 -10.59
C SER A 288 -12.39 3.00 -10.55
N ALA A 289 -13.28 2.10 -10.10
CA ALA A 289 -14.68 2.42 -9.89
C ALA A 289 -14.89 3.41 -8.72
N SER A 290 -13.94 3.47 -7.80
CA SER A 290 -13.97 4.36 -6.62
C SER A 290 -13.45 5.76 -6.89
N VAL A 291 -12.57 5.93 -7.89
CA VAL A 291 -12.04 7.23 -8.30
C VAL A 291 -12.03 7.30 -9.81
N PRO A 292 -12.86 8.14 -10.44
CA PRO A 292 -12.74 8.40 -11.84
C PRO A 292 -11.43 9.17 -12.09
N PHE A 293 -10.46 8.51 -12.71
CA PHE A 293 -9.28 9.20 -13.23
C PHE A 293 -9.73 10.03 -14.43
N ASP A 294 -9.86 11.34 -14.21
CA ASP A 294 -10.18 12.26 -15.30
C ASP A 294 -8.97 12.31 -16.24
N ARG A 295 -9.17 12.02 -17.52
CA ARG A 295 -8.14 12.06 -18.57
C ARG A 295 -7.47 13.43 -18.73
N ASN A 296 -8.00 14.47 -18.11
CA ASN A 296 -7.44 15.81 -18.12
C ASN A 296 -6.54 16.13 -16.91
N ARG A 297 -6.27 15.16 -16.04
CA ARG A 297 -5.36 15.36 -14.91
C ARG A 297 -3.93 15.10 -15.33
N MET A 298 -3.08 16.09 -15.16
CA MET A 298 -1.64 15.95 -15.32
C MET A 298 -1.06 15.30 -14.08
N PHE A 299 -0.50 14.13 -14.23
CA PHE A 299 0.24 13.44 -13.18
C PHE A 299 1.71 13.89 -13.19
N SER A 300 2.39 13.74 -12.08
CA SER A 300 3.75 14.25 -11.90
C SER A 300 4.75 13.22 -11.40
N THR A 301 4.35 12.30 -10.53
CA THR A 301 5.25 11.34 -9.90
C THR A 301 4.49 10.13 -9.38
N LEU A 302 5.19 9.01 -9.31
CA LEU A 302 4.71 7.74 -8.75
C LEU A 302 5.72 7.29 -7.70
N LEU A 303 5.26 6.84 -6.56
CA LEU A 303 6.07 6.26 -5.51
C LEU A 303 5.46 4.95 -5.07
N ARG A 304 6.27 3.89 -4.99
CA ARG A 304 5.91 2.67 -4.30
C ARG A 304 6.47 2.72 -2.87
N ASP A 305 5.60 2.60 -1.89
CA ASP A 305 6.02 2.55 -0.49
C ASP A 305 6.55 1.15 -0.09
N ARG A 306 6.96 1.00 1.16
CA ARG A 306 7.50 -0.26 1.69
C ARG A 306 6.47 -1.34 1.85
N GLU A 307 5.23 -0.96 2.07
CA GLU A 307 4.07 -1.83 2.18
C GLU A 307 3.68 -2.39 0.81
N GLY A 308 4.17 -1.77 -0.28
CA GLY A 308 3.91 -2.14 -1.67
C GLY A 308 2.78 -1.34 -2.31
N ASP A 309 2.17 -0.42 -1.58
CA ASP A 309 1.15 0.49 -2.08
C ASP A 309 1.75 1.58 -2.97
N LEU A 310 0.93 2.18 -3.83
CA LEU A 310 1.36 3.21 -4.75
C LEU A 310 0.79 4.58 -4.35
N TRP A 311 1.66 5.58 -4.39
CA TRP A 311 1.32 6.99 -4.16
C TRP A 311 1.49 7.74 -5.47
N LEU A 312 0.41 8.34 -5.95
CA LEU A 312 0.36 9.05 -7.22
C LEU A 312 0.24 10.54 -6.97
N GLY A 313 1.25 11.29 -7.35
CA GLY A 313 1.23 12.75 -7.33
C GLY A 313 0.63 13.33 -8.60
N ALA A 314 -0.09 14.43 -8.48
CA ALA A 314 -0.70 15.14 -9.59
C ALA A 314 -0.66 16.66 -9.38
N PHE A 315 -0.97 17.44 -10.42
CA PHE A 315 -1.08 18.90 -10.34
C PHE A 315 -2.32 19.37 -9.56
N ASP A 316 -3.24 18.47 -9.22
CA ASP A 316 -4.38 18.74 -8.35
C ASP A 316 -4.49 17.67 -7.26
N ALA A 317 -3.53 17.69 -6.33
CA ALA A 317 -3.33 16.67 -5.31
C ALA A 317 -2.92 15.31 -5.90
N GLY A 318 -3.42 14.18 -5.39
CA GLY A 318 -3.03 12.87 -5.86
C GLY A 318 -3.85 11.77 -5.23
N TYR A 319 -3.40 10.54 -5.41
CA TYR A 319 -4.11 9.35 -4.95
C TYR A 319 -3.17 8.39 -4.24
N HIS A 320 -3.70 7.69 -3.27
CA HIS A 320 -3.13 6.49 -2.69
C HIS A 320 -3.84 5.27 -3.30
N ILE A 321 -3.08 4.35 -3.86
CA ILE A 321 -3.57 3.15 -4.51
C ILE A 321 -3.04 1.97 -3.72
N SER A 322 -3.94 1.29 -3.01
CA SER A 322 -3.63 0.11 -2.23
C SER A 322 -4.07 -1.16 -2.94
N PHE A 323 -3.26 -2.19 -2.80
CA PHE A 323 -3.61 -3.53 -3.26
C PHE A 323 -4.65 -4.12 -2.32
N CYS A 324 -5.83 -4.43 -2.85
CA CYS A 324 -6.88 -5.14 -2.15
C CYS A 324 -6.97 -6.54 -2.74
N PRO A 325 -6.34 -7.57 -2.15
CA PRO A 325 -6.53 -8.93 -2.60
C PRO A 325 -8.02 -9.30 -2.58
N GLU A 326 -8.45 -10.15 -3.50
CA GLU A 326 -9.88 -10.55 -3.63
C GLU A 326 -10.50 -11.00 -2.31
N GLU A 327 -9.69 -11.47 -1.38
CA GLU A 327 -10.08 -11.85 -0.01
C GLU A 327 -10.63 -10.68 0.83
N LEU A 328 -10.31 -9.43 0.46
CA LEU A 328 -10.87 -8.20 1.06
C LEU A 328 -11.95 -7.55 0.20
N SER A 329 -12.35 -8.17 -0.92
CA SER A 329 -13.50 -7.70 -1.67
C SER A 329 -14.71 -7.72 -0.74
N GLY A 330 -15.31 -6.55 -0.53
CA GLY A 330 -16.54 -6.45 0.24
C GLY A 330 -17.62 -7.30 -0.41
N HIS A 331 -17.74 -8.53 0.01
CA HIS A 331 -18.92 -9.31 -0.26
C HIS A 331 -20.05 -8.61 0.51
N SER A 332 -20.80 -7.74 -0.19
CA SER A 332 -22.14 -7.53 0.29
C SER A 332 -22.72 -8.94 0.41
N LEU A 333 -23.26 -9.28 1.55
CA LEU A 333 -23.97 -10.55 1.72
C LEU A 333 -25.39 -10.36 1.14
N PRO A 334 -25.56 -10.29 -0.22
CA PRO A 334 -26.85 -9.98 -0.83
C PRO A 334 -27.89 -11.03 -0.46
N PHE A 335 -27.46 -12.25 -0.16
CA PHE A 335 -28.34 -13.31 0.29
C PHE A 335 -28.96 -13.02 1.69
N ILE A 336 -28.35 -12.21 2.54
CA ILE A 336 -28.96 -11.81 3.81
C ILE A 336 -30.23 -11.01 3.53
N LYS A 337 -30.16 -10.05 2.62
CA LYS A 337 -31.32 -9.24 2.22
C LYS A 337 -32.31 -10.01 1.38
N GLU A 338 -31.84 -10.78 0.42
CA GLU A 338 -32.69 -11.56 -0.50
C GLU A 338 -33.34 -12.76 0.18
N THR A 339 -32.64 -13.45 1.08
CA THR A 339 -33.12 -14.67 1.72
C THR A 339 -33.92 -14.38 3.01
N LEU A 340 -33.55 -13.32 3.74
CA LEU A 340 -34.17 -13.02 5.04
C LEU A 340 -35.09 -11.79 5.00
N GLY A 341 -35.07 -11.00 3.93
CA GLY A 341 -36.02 -9.91 3.69
C GLY A 341 -35.81 -8.65 4.55
N PHE A 342 -34.71 -8.55 5.33
CA PHE A 342 -34.41 -7.38 6.15
C PHE A 342 -32.92 -7.17 6.34
N ASP A 343 -32.54 -5.91 6.55
CA ASP A 343 -31.18 -5.52 6.91
C ASP A 343 -30.94 -5.85 8.39
N THR A 344 -29.89 -6.62 8.70
CA THR A 344 -29.49 -6.96 10.06
C THR A 344 -28.07 -6.48 10.32
N ASN A 345 -27.83 -5.96 11.54
CA ASN A 345 -26.48 -5.59 11.94
C ASN A 345 -25.68 -6.84 12.30
N ILE A 346 -24.42 -6.86 11.86
CA ILE A 346 -23.40 -7.82 12.26
C ILE A 346 -22.43 -7.07 13.17
N ASN A 347 -22.34 -7.45 14.43
CA ASN A 347 -21.52 -6.78 15.44
C ASN A 347 -20.23 -7.54 15.76
N CYS A 348 -20.17 -8.82 15.45
CA CYS A 348 -18.98 -9.65 15.62
C CYS A 348 -18.90 -10.72 14.54
N MET A 349 -17.66 -11.03 14.13
CA MET A 349 -17.35 -12.03 13.12
C MET A 349 -16.07 -12.75 13.50
N TYR A 350 -15.97 -14.02 13.14
CA TYR A 350 -14.78 -14.85 13.32
C TYR A 350 -14.69 -15.88 12.19
N GLU A 351 -13.51 -16.06 11.63
CA GLU A 351 -13.20 -17.10 10.66
C GLU A 351 -12.54 -18.30 11.36
N ASP A 352 -13.11 -19.49 11.18
CA ASP A 352 -12.53 -20.70 11.74
C ASP A 352 -11.42 -21.31 10.84
N GLU A 353 -10.71 -22.31 11.36
CA GLU A 353 -9.60 -22.96 10.65
C GLU A 353 -10.03 -23.65 9.34
N GLY A 354 -11.31 -23.84 9.11
CA GLY A 354 -11.89 -24.37 7.87
C GLY A 354 -12.35 -23.29 6.90
N GLY A 355 -12.01 -22.01 7.13
CA GLY A 355 -12.40 -20.90 6.26
C GLY A 355 -13.87 -20.52 6.34
N VAL A 356 -14.61 -21.00 7.35
CA VAL A 356 -16.02 -20.67 7.53
C VAL A 356 -16.17 -19.49 8.47
N LEU A 357 -16.90 -18.48 8.02
CA LEU A 357 -17.21 -17.29 8.79
C LEU A 357 -18.38 -17.56 9.74
N TRP A 358 -18.15 -17.27 11.03
CA TRP A 358 -19.15 -17.22 12.08
C TRP A 358 -19.48 -15.77 12.34
N PHE A 359 -20.74 -15.40 12.42
CA PHE A 359 -21.15 -14.04 12.73
C PHE A 359 -22.49 -13.99 13.45
N ASN A 360 -22.68 -12.95 14.25
CA ASN A 360 -23.99 -12.71 14.81
C ASN A 360 -24.88 -11.97 13.82
N GLN A 361 -26.14 -12.33 13.80
CA GLN A 361 -27.19 -11.49 13.22
C GLN A 361 -28.04 -10.96 14.37
N GLU A 362 -27.99 -9.65 14.57
CA GLU A 362 -28.75 -8.99 15.63
C GLU A 362 -30.20 -9.50 15.66
N ARG A 363 -30.66 -9.98 16.81
CA ARG A 363 -32.00 -10.55 17.06
C ARG A 363 -32.36 -11.84 16.32
N ASN A 364 -31.58 -12.29 15.35
CA ASN A 364 -31.95 -13.45 14.53
C ASN A 364 -31.22 -14.73 14.92
N GLY A 365 -29.91 -14.68 15.13
CA GLY A 365 -29.15 -15.90 15.42
C GLY A 365 -27.65 -15.78 15.15
N ILE A 366 -27.02 -16.93 15.02
CA ILE A 366 -25.63 -17.09 14.60
C ILE A 366 -25.62 -17.58 13.16
N GLY A 367 -25.02 -16.83 12.27
CA GLY A 367 -24.81 -17.22 10.88
C GLY A 367 -23.49 -17.95 10.70
N LEU A 368 -23.49 -18.95 9.82
CA LEU A 368 -22.31 -19.57 9.24
C LEU A 368 -22.30 -19.29 7.74
N TYR A 369 -21.16 -18.90 7.20
CA TYR A 369 -20.98 -18.70 5.77
C TYR A 369 -19.67 -19.34 5.33
N ALA A 370 -19.72 -20.21 4.32
CA ALA A 370 -18.58 -20.82 3.69
C ALA A 370 -18.31 -20.10 2.34
N PRO A 371 -17.29 -19.22 2.25
CA PRO A 371 -17.03 -18.44 1.04
C PRO A 371 -16.78 -19.29 -0.21
N ASP A 372 -16.02 -20.36 -0.09
CA ASP A 372 -15.66 -21.26 -1.20
C ASP A 372 -16.85 -21.88 -1.92
N SER A 373 -17.91 -22.21 -1.17
CA SER A 373 -19.10 -22.86 -1.72
C SER A 373 -20.31 -21.90 -1.83
N GLY A 374 -20.21 -20.68 -1.30
CA GLY A 374 -21.33 -19.76 -1.16
C GLY A 374 -22.43 -20.27 -0.23
N THR A 375 -22.15 -21.29 0.60
CA THR A 375 -23.17 -21.91 1.46
C THR A 375 -23.36 -21.10 2.73
N TYR A 376 -24.61 -20.82 3.05
CA TYR A 376 -25.01 -20.10 4.25
C TYR A 376 -26.00 -20.91 5.09
N ASN A 377 -25.89 -20.84 6.42
CA ASN A 377 -26.88 -21.37 7.36
C ASN A 377 -27.03 -20.43 8.55
N LEU A 378 -28.26 -20.19 8.97
CA LEU A 378 -28.64 -19.40 10.16
C LEU A 378 -29.15 -20.30 11.26
N HIS A 379 -28.52 -20.19 12.43
CA HIS A 379 -28.98 -20.87 13.67
C HIS A 379 -29.72 -19.86 14.54
N PRO A 380 -31.05 -19.87 14.56
CA PRO A 380 -31.84 -18.89 15.31
C PRO A 380 -31.57 -18.97 16.80
N TYR A 381 -31.59 -17.84 17.47
CA TYR A 381 -31.56 -17.80 18.94
C TYR A 381 -32.77 -18.53 19.50
N SER A 382 -32.55 -19.34 20.53
CA SER A 382 -33.66 -20.01 21.22
C SER A 382 -34.56 -18.95 21.85
N GLN A 383 -35.87 -18.96 21.51
CA GLN A 383 -36.85 -18.05 22.09
C GLN A 383 -36.96 -18.15 23.62
N LYS A 384 -36.43 -19.21 24.23
CA LYS A 384 -36.42 -19.42 25.68
C LYS A 384 -35.22 -18.77 26.39
N ARG A 385 -34.22 -18.30 25.64
CA ARG A 385 -33.03 -17.64 26.18
C ARG A 385 -32.82 -16.35 25.38
N ASN A 386 -32.90 -15.23 26.06
CA ASN A 386 -32.52 -13.93 25.48
C ASN A 386 -30.99 -13.91 25.29
N VAL A 387 -30.50 -14.66 24.29
CA VAL A 387 -29.08 -14.82 24.01
C VAL A 387 -28.79 -14.04 22.73
N GLU A 388 -28.40 -12.82 22.86
CA GLU A 388 -27.80 -12.08 21.75
C GLU A 388 -26.30 -12.17 21.87
N VAL A 389 -25.63 -12.63 20.81
CA VAL A 389 -24.18 -12.78 20.77
C VAL A 389 -23.53 -11.43 20.50
N ASN A 390 -22.58 -11.06 21.34
CA ASN A 390 -21.80 -9.83 21.16
C ASN A 390 -20.31 -10.09 20.90
N LEU A 391 -19.82 -11.30 21.14
CA LEU A 391 -18.43 -11.65 20.91
C LEU A 391 -18.28 -13.13 20.53
N ILE A 392 -17.45 -13.39 19.52
CA ILE A 392 -17.04 -14.73 19.12
C ILE A 392 -15.51 -14.76 19.18
N ALA A 393 -14.93 -15.73 19.85
CA ALA A 393 -13.50 -15.87 20.03
C ALA A 393 -13.01 -17.28 19.68
N ARG A 394 -11.75 -17.37 19.30
CA ARG A 394 -11.09 -18.64 18.94
C ARG A 394 -11.09 -19.63 20.11
N SER A 395 -11.36 -20.90 19.83
CA SER A 395 -11.00 -22.01 20.70
C SER A 395 -9.79 -22.77 20.15
N ARG A 396 -9.02 -23.40 21.02
CA ARG A 396 -7.90 -24.28 20.62
C ARG A 396 -8.34 -25.57 19.90
N PHE A 397 -9.62 -25.90 19.96
CA PHE A 397 -10.16 -27.08 19.27
C PHE A 397 -10.59 -26.71 17.86
N PRO A 398 -10.29 -27.56 16.86
CA PRO A 398 -10.65 -27.30 15.48
C PRO A 398 -12.17 -27.06 15.32
N ASN A 399 -12.53 -26.13 14.45
CA ASN A 399 -13.92 -25.77 14.14
C ASN A 399 -14.75 -25.43 15.39
N THR A 400 -14.13 -24.89 16.42
CA THR A 400 -14.75 -24.59 17.70
C THR A 400 -14.51 -23.15 18.09
N VAL A 401 -15.52 -22.49 18.61
CA VAL A 401 -15.46 -21.09 19.06
C VAL A 401 -16.02 -20.93 20.46
N TRP A 402 -15.60 -19.88 21.14
CA TRP A 402 -16.25 -19.36 22.33
C TRP A 402 -17.19 -18.22 21.96
N ILE A 403 -18.37 -18.20 22.53
CA ILE A 403 -19.44 -17.25 22.23
C ILE A 403 -19.90 -16.61 23.52
N ALA A 404 -19.89 -15.29 23.58
CA ALA A 404 -20.44 -14.54 24.71
C ALA A 404 -21.78 -13.92 24.35
N SER A 405 -22.68 -13.88 25.35
CA SER A 405 -23.99 -13.23 25.25
C SER A 405 -23.92 -11.79 25.77
N ALA A 406 -24.64 -10.89 25.09
CA ALA A 406 -24.82 -9.51 25.53
C ALA A 406 -25.70 -9.35 26.77
N PHE A 407 -26.68 -10.25 26.98
CA PHE A 407 -27.71 -10.05 27.99
C PHE A 407 -27.66 -11.02 29.16
N VAL A 408 -26.90 -12.09 29.05
CA VAL A 408 -26.73 -13.07 30.13
C VAL A 408 -25.25 -13.26 30.45
N PRO A 409 -24.87 -13.36 31.72
CA PRO A 409 -23.48 -13.55 32.13
C PRO A 409 -23.06 -15.01 31.86
N THR A 410 -23.03 -15.36 30.57
CA THR A 410 -22.82 -16.75 30.15
C THR A 410 -21.95 -16.77 28.91
N VAL A 411 -21.00 -17.68 28.90
CA VAL A 411 -20.17 -17.99 27.74
C VAL A 411 -20.42 -19.41 27.29
N PHE A 412 -20.56 -19.61 25.99
CA PHE A 412 -20.85 -20.93 25.40
C PHE A 412 -19.64 -21.37 24.58
N ARG A 413 -19.34 -22.65 24.59
CA ARG A 413 -18.46 -23.28 23.58
C ARG A 413 -19.35 -23.91 22.53
N ALA A 414 -19.06 -23.60 21.27
CA ALA A 414 -19.82 -24.08 20.14
C ALA A 414 -18.88 -24.72 19.12
N GLN A 415 -19.23 -25.88 18.59
CA GLN A 415 -18.50 -26.61 17.59
C GLN A 415 -19.30 -26.70 16.29
N ARG A 416 -18.65 -26.43 15.17
CA ARG A 416 -19.23 -26.59 13.84
C ARG A 416 -19.12 -28.04 13.37
N GLN A 417 -20.21 -28.55 12.82
CA GLN A 417 -20.30 -29.87 12.16
C GLN A 417 -20.93 -29.66 10.77
N GLY A 418 -20.10 -29.56 9.72
CA GLY A 418 -20.57 -29.07 8.42
C GLY A 418 -20.98 -27.60 8.51
N MET A 419 -22.23 -27.28 8.22
CA MET A 419 -22.85 -25.95 8.40
C MET A 419 -23.81 -25.91 9.60
N ASP A 420 -23.72 -26.88 10.53
CA ASP A 420 -24.52 -26.91 11.77
C ASP A 420 -23.67 -26.57 12.99
N ILE A 421 -24.31 -25.97 14.00
CA ILE A 421 -23.70 -25.58 15.27
C ILE A 421 -24.15 -26.50 16.40
N ARG A 422 -23.21 -27.08 17.11
CA ARG A 422 -23.47 -27.82 18.34
C ARG A 422 -22.83 -27.12 19.54
N PHE A 423 -23.62 -26.72 20.52
CA PHE A 423 -23.14 -26.19 21.79
C PHE A 423 -22.63 -27.35 22.67
N THR A 424 -21.38 -27.27 23.12
CA THR A 424 -20.73 -28.34 23.90
C THR A 424 -20.66 -28.02 25.39
N ASP A 425 -20.40 -26.75 25.74
CA ASP A 425 -20.21 -26.29 27.09
C ASP A 425 -20.95 -24.98 27.35
N THR A 426 -21.27 -24.73 28.61
CA THR A 426 -21.90 -23.49 29.07
C THR A 426 -21.23 -23.09 30.40
N LEU A 427 -20.58 -21.90 30.41
CA LEU A 427 -19.91 -21.34 31.56
C LEU A 427 -20.73 -20.16 32.10
N LEU A 428 -21.07 -20.20 33.39
CA LEU A 428 -21.74 -19.11 34.09
C LEU A 428 -20.71 -18.20 34.75
N LEU A 429 -20.75 -16.90 34.45
CA LEU A 429 -19.85 -15.90 35.02
C LEU A 429 -20.29 -15.40 36.39
N ALA A 430 -21.55 -15.63 36.77
CA ALA A 430 -22.09 -15.19 38.06
C ALA A 430 -22.02 -16.31 39.09
N HIS A 431 -21.19 -16.13 40.13
CA HIS A 431 -21.40 -16.68 41.46
C HIS A 431 -21.87 -15.53 42.36
N ASP A 432 -23.01 -15.65 43.03
CA ASP A 432 -23.49 -14.74 44.08
C ASP A 432 -24.23 -13.45 43.66
N GLY A 433 -24.96 -13.41 42.56
CA GLY A 433 -25.90 -12.31 42.29
C GLY A 433 -25.26 -10.91 42.05
N ALA A 434 -23.93 -10.85 41.91
CA ALA A 434 -23.26 -9.60 41.63
C ALA A 434 -23.34 -9.26 40.12
N GLU A 435 -23.63 -8.01 39.80
CA GLU A 435 -23.59 -7.51 38.44
C GLU A 435 -22.19 -7.74 37.83
N THR A 436 -22.12 -8.57 36.81
CA THR A 436 -20.85 -8.91 36.12
C THR A 436 -20.49 -7.97 34.97
N GLY A 437 -21.44 -7.18 34.49
CA GLY A 437 -21.31 -6.38 33.26
C GLY A 437 -21.34 -7.24 32.00
N HIS A 438 -21.18 -6.57 30.84
CA HIS A 438 -21.07 -7.25 29.54
C HIS A 438 -19.69 -7.86 29.34
N VAL A 439 -19.61 -8.96 28.59
CA VAL A 439 -18.31 -9.52 28.18
C VAL A 439 -17.72 -8.62 27.11
N THR A 440 -16.50 -8.13 27.36
CA THR A 440 -15.76 -7.22 26.47
C THR A 440 -14.59 -7.91 25.77
N GLY A 441 -14.12 -9.05 26.30
CA GLY A 441 -13.02 -9.81 25.70
C GLY A 441 -13.01 -11.26 26.12
N MET A 442 -12.56 -12.15 25.26
CA MET A 442 -12.32 -13.57 25.52
C MET A 442 -11.03 -14.04 24.85
N LEU A 443 -10.28 -14.88 25.53
CA LEU A 443 -9.05 -15.48 25.03
C LEU A 443 -8.84 -16.86 25.65
N GLU A 444 -8.59 -17.89 24.84
CA GLU A 444 -8.15 -19.21 25.31
C GLU A 444 -6.64 -19.30 25.12
N ASP A 445 -5.89 -19.39 26.23
CA ASP A 445 -4.44 -19.44 26.24
C ASP A 445 -3.89 -20.81 25.79
N PRO A 446 -2.58 -20.94 25.48
CA PRO A 446 -1.97 -22.20 25.09
C PRO A 446 -2.08 -23.33 26.13
N ALA A 447 -2.27 -22.99 27.41
CA ALA A 447 -2.53 -23.97 28.46
C ALA A 447 -4.01 -24.43 28.49
N GLY A 448 -4.87 -23.84 27.65
CA GLY A 448 -6.30 -24.13 27.53
C GLY A 448 -7.15 -23.47 28.61
N ARG A 449 -6.63 -22.48 29.30
CA ARG A 449 -7.43 -21.66 30.22
C ARG A 449 -8.20 -20.62 29.42
N LEU A 450 -9.48 -20.48 29.71
CA LEU A 450 -10.28 -19.42 29.12
C LEU A 450 -10.29 -18.19 30.02
N TRP A 451 -9.82 -17.09 29.48
CA TRP A 451 -9.87 -15.76 30.07
C TRP A 451 -11.09 -15.03 29.53
N VAL A 452 -11.98 -14.59 30.42
CA VAL A 452 -13.21 -13.87 30.06
C VAL A 452 -13.20 -12.54 30.79
N MET A 453 -13.13 -11.48 30.03
CA MET A 453 -13.13 -10.12 30.53
C MET A 453 -14.53 -9.52 30.42
N THR A 454 -14.96 -8.85 31.46
CA THR A 454 -16.16 -8.03 31.48
C THR A 454 -15.78 -6.60 31.82
N GLU A 455 -16.69 -5.66 31.69
CA GLU A 455 -16.45 -4.24 32.05
C GLU A 455 -15.85 -4.05 33.46
N ARG A 456 -16.02 -5.02 34.36
CA ARG A 456 -15.67 -4.88 35.79
C ARG A 456 -14.78 -5.97 36.33
N LYS A 457 -14.67 -7.13 35.67
CA LYS A 457 -14.02 -8.33 36.21
C LYS A 457 -13.31 -9.12 35.11
N LEU A 458 -12.26 -9.79 35.50
CA LEU A 458 -11.61 -10.82 34.67
C LEU A 458 -11.81 -12.17 35.32
N PHE A 459 -12.42 -13.10 34.63
CA PHE A 459 -12.62 -14.49 35.04
C PHE A 459 -11.62 -15.39 34.34
N VAL A 460 -11.16 -16.40 35.04
CA VAL A 460 -10.27 -17.44 34.48
C VAL A 460 -10.88 -18.80 34.74
N PHE A 461 -11.06 -19.56 33.69
CA PHE A 461 -11.58 -20.93 33.76
C PHE A 461 -10.48 -21.93 33.37
N LYS A 462 -10.50 -23.10 34.04
CA LYS A 462 -9.67 -24.23 33.66
C LYS A 462 -10.15 -24.85 32.33
N PRO A 463 -9.31 -25.70 31.67
CA PRO A 463 -9.73 -26.40 30.45
C PRO A 463 -10.97 -27.28 30.61
N ASP A 464 -11.28 -27.73 31.82
CA ASP A 464 -12.46 -28.50 32.17
C ASP A 464 -13.71 -27.63 32.44
N GLY A 465 -13.62 -26.31 32.30
CA GLY A 465 -14.72 -25.37 32.51
C GLY A 465 -14.90 -24.94 33.98
N HIS A 466 -14.17 -25.48 34.93
CA HIS A 466 -14.25 -25.03 36.31
C HIS A 466 -13.58 -23.68 36.53
N PRO A 467 -14.18 -22.77 37.32
CA PRO A 467 -13.59 -21.47 37.63
C PRO A 467 -12.23 -21.67 38.36
N LEU A 468 -11.21 -20.95 37.94
CA LEU A 468 -9.89 -20.95 38.54
C LEU A 468 -9.69 -19.73 39.44
N ALA A 469 -10.05 -18.55 38.94
CA ALA A 469 -9.88 -17.29 39.64
C ALA A 469 -10.83 -16.22 39.07
N ALA A 470 -11.05 -15.17 39.86
CA ALA A 470 -11.65 -13.93 39.38
C ALA A 470 -10.85 -12.74 39.94
N VAL A 471 -10.48 -11.83 39.07
CA VAL A 471 -9.86 -10.55 39.43
C VAL A 471 -10.95 -9.48 39.42
N THR A 472 -11.20 -8.88 40.57
CA THR A 472 -12.36 -8.00 40.78
C THR A 472 -12.02 -6.50 40.80
N ASN A 473 -10.72 -6.15 40.85
CA ASN A 473 -10.26 -4.77 40.94
C ASN A 473 -9.44 -4.41 39.69
N LEU A 474 -10.07 -4.46 38.53
CA LEU A 474 -9.47 -3.94 37.32
C LEU A 474 -9.51 -2.40 37.33
N PRO A 475 -8.45 -1.71 36.93
CA PRO A 475 -8.47 -0.27 36.79
C PRO A 475 -9.39 0.14 35.63
N GLY A 476 -10.43 0.89 35.91
CA GLY A 476 -11.28 1.49 34.87
C GLY A 476 -12.20 0.54 34.09
N ASN A 477 -12.72 1.00 32.97
CA ASN A 477 -13.48 0.22 32.01
C ASN A 477 -12.52 -0.47 31.06
N VAL A 478 -12.37 -1.78 31.17
CA VAL A 478 -11.47 -2.55 30.32
C VAL A 478 -12.15 -2.97 29.02
N ASN A 479 -11.51 -2.73 27.88
CA ASN A 479 -12.10 -2.87 26.56
C ASN A 479 -11.47 -3.94 25.68
N ALA A 480 -10.21 -4.31 25.90
CA ALA A 480 -9.54 -5.31 25.07
C ALA A 480 -8.61 -6.22 25.89
N LEU A 481 -8.50 -7.45 25.43
CA LEU A 481 -7.64 -8.49 25.98
C LEU A 481 -6.90 -9.16 24.83
N CYS A 482 -5.57 -9.21 24.90
CA CYS A 482 -4.76 -9.94 23.95
C CYS A 482 -3.55 -10.63 24.61
N GLU A 483 -3.00 -11.63 23.93
CA GLU A 483 -1.77 -12.33 24.33
C GLU A 483 -0.67 -12.01 23.32
N ASP A 484 0.52 -11.69 23.82
CA ASP A 484 1.68 -11.46 22.96
C ASP A 484 2.42 -12.79 22.64
N GLN A 485 3.40 -12.71 21.76
CA GLN A 485 4.21 -13.86 21.35
C GLN A 485 5.02 -14.51 22.51
N GLN A 486 5.11 -13.84 23.65
CA GLN A 486 5.80 -14.33 24.85
C GLN A 486 4.83 -14.92 25.89
N GLY A 487 3.53 -15.03 25.56
CA GLY A 487 2.49 -15.54 26.44
C GLY A 487 2.08 -14.56 27.54
N ARG A 488 2.36 -13.26 27.40
CA ARG A 488 1.90 -12.24 28.33
C ARG A 488 0.55 -11.72 27.92
N LEU A 489 -0.33 -11.57 28.89
CA LEU A 489 -1.67 -11.01 28.68
C LEU A 489 -1.63 -9.49 28.83
N TRP A 490 -2.16 -8.81 27.85
CA TRP A 490 -2.31 -7.36 27.82
C TRP A 490 -3.79 -7.02 27.94
N ILE A 491 -4.08 -6.06 28.82
CA ILE A 491 -5.44 -5.55 29.04
C ILE A 491 -5.38 -4.04 28.81
N SER A 492 -6.27 -3.53 27.94
CA SER A 492 -6.42 -2.08 27.77
C SER A 492 -7.58 -1.58 28.63
N ASP A 493 -7.42 -0.41 29.25
CA ASP A 493 -8.45 0.41 29.85
C ASP A 493 -8.78 1.59 28.92
N ALA A 494 -9.98 2.13 29.06
CA ALA A 494 -10.47 3.27 28.29
C ALA A 494 -10.10 4.61 28.91
#